data_caef7a8294c36cfe802a0dfc372ad9cb
#
_entry.id   caef7a8294c36cfe802a0dfc372ad9cb
#
_cell.length_a   1.000
_cell.length_b   1.000
_cell.length_c   1.000
_cell.angle_alpha   90.00
_cell.angle_beta   90.00
_cell.angle_gamma   90.00
#
_symmetry.space_group_name_H-M   'P 1'
#
loop_
_entity.id
_entity.type
_entity.pdbx_description
1 polymer ?
#
loop_
_entity_poly.entity_id
_entity_poly.type
_entity_poly.pdbx_seq_one_letter_code
_entity_poly.pdbx_strand_id
1 'polypeptide(L)'
;MQFGDVIGNKELKKTLAQMVDSNRLSHAILLCENNGGGALPLALALAQYANCRDRKNGDSCGVCPSCHKYRKLIHPDLHFVFPVSSTKELSESEKKAPISDYFLNSFTDLALRNPYFGEQELYESLDIDNKSGNISVNEARRIFEKLSLRASEGFYKVMVIFLPEKMNQEAGNKLLKIIEEPPQQTLFLLISHNPERVLQTIRSRCLRIDLKPMDREEKNTVAPASDNASMRGAITTLLEAVSRKDLAATFPIWESLAETGREKQKEFCLYSEEFIRKIFLVANGLESLADIHPAEEEAIRGLAKGLKPHFYEKALSVLDGVISAVEGNVNPKLVFCDMCNSLLQAM
;
A
#
# COMPACT_ATOMS: atom_id res chain seq x y z
N MET A 1 -3.63 -15.86 -10.96
CA MET A 1 -3.99 -15.92 -9.53
C MET A 1 -5.44 -16.30 -9.42
N GLN A 2 -5.79 -17.31 -8.62
CA GLN A 2 -7.15 -17.75 -8.36
C GLN A 2 -7.62 -17.21 -7.00
N PHE A 3 -8.93 -17.23 -6.72
CA PHE A 3 -9.43 -16.85 -5.39
C PHE A 3 -8.87 -17.76 -4.28
N GLY A 4 -8.59 -19.04 -4.62
CA GLY A 4 -7.93 -19.97 -3.71
C GLY A 4 -6.51 -19.57 -3.30
N ASP A 5 -5.78 -18.86 -4.17
CA ASP A 5 -4.42 -18.38 -3.90
C ASP A 5 -4.39 -17.14 -3.00
N VAL A 6 -5.52 -16.41 -2.89
CA VAL A 6 -5.61 -15.18 -2.08
C VAL A 6 -5.80 -15.51 -0.62
N ILE A 7 -4.96 -14.98 0.24
CA ILE A 7 -5.04 -15.18 1.69
C ILE A 7 -6.17 -14.31 2.28
N GLY A 8 -6.89 -14.84 3.23
CA GLY A 8 -7.97 -14.12 3.95
C GLY A 8 -9.23 -13.88 3.14
N ASN A 9 -10.11 -13.04 3.69
CA ASN A 9 -11.32 -12.49 3.07
C ASN A 9 -12.26 -13.51 2.40
N LYS A 10 -12.45 -14.71 2.98
CA LYS A 10 -13.18 -15.86 2.40
C LYS A 10 -14.60 -15.51 1.96
N GLU A 11 -15.37 -14.78 2.80
CA GLU A 11 -16.75 -14.41 2.48
C GLU A 11 -16.83 -13.37 1.36
N LEU A 12 -15.87 -12.43 1.33
CA LEU A 12 -15.79 -11.43 0.27
C LEU A 12 -15.50 -12.09 -1.09
N LYS A 13 -14.60 -13.07 -1.14
CA LYS A 13 -14.32 -13.85 -2.36
C LYS A 13 -15.57 -14.54 -2.91
N LYS A 14 -16.36 -15.16 -2.04
CA LYS A 14 -17.64 -15.78 -2.44
C LYS A 14 -18.63 -14.75 -2.99
N THR A 15 -18.72 -13.59 -2.32
CA THR A 15 -19.61 -12.50 -2.75
C THR A 15 -19.21 -11.98 -4.13
N LEU A 16 -17.92 -11.75 -4.35
CA LEU A 16 -17.41 -11.29 -5.64
C LEU A 16 -17.62 -12.32 -6.75
N ALA A 17 -17.42 -13.60 -6.48
CA ALA A 17 -17.73 -14.68 -7.42
C ALA A 17 -19.21 -14.68 -7.80
N GLN A 18 -20.12 -14.57 -6.81
CA GLN A 18 -21.56 -14.49 -7.04
C GLN A 18 -21.97 -13.26 -7.86
N MET A 19 -21.33 -12.10 -7.65
CA MET A 19 -21.57 -10.90 -8.44
C MET A 19 -21.23 -11.12 -9.91
N VAL A 20 -20.11 -11.78 -10.20
CA VAL A 20 -19.72 -12.14 -11.58
C VAL A 20 -20.70 -13.12 -12.19
N ASP A 21 -21.04 -14.21 -11.49
CA ASP A 21 -21.88 -15.29 -12.01
C ASP A 21 -23.33 -14.83 -12.24
N SER A 22 -23.82 -13.89 -11.41
CA SER A 22 -25.15 -13.29 -11.57
C SER A 22 -25.19 -12.10 -12.55
N ASN A 23 -24.06 -11.78 -13.20
CA ASN A 23 -23.88 -10.62 -14.08
C ASN A 23 -24.27 -9.28 -13.40
N ARG A 24 -23.96 -9.15 -12.10
CA ARG A 24 -24.21 -7.96 -11.27
C ARG A 24 -22.92 -7.31 -10.77
N LEU A 25 -21.79 -7.61 -11.43
CA LEU A 25 -20.53 -7.01 -11.07
C LEU A 25 -20.56 -5.50 -11.38
N SER A 26 -20.23 -4.68 -10.38
CA SER A 26 -20.09 -3.24 -10.59
C SER A 26 -18.94 -2.98 -11.56
N HIS A 27 -19.12 -2.05 -12.49
CA HIS A 27 -18.08 -1.66 -13.45
C HIS A 27 -16.90 -0.93 -12.80
N ALA A 28 -17.06 -0.40 -11.60
CA ALA A 28 -15.99 0.26 -10.84
C ALA A 28 -16.06 -0.17 -9.36
N ILE A 29 -14.99 -0.74 -8.86
CA ILE A 29 -14.84 -1.23 -7.48
C ILE A 29 -13.62 -0.58 -6.86
N LEU A 30 -13.79 0.03 -5.69
CA LEU A 30 -12.73 0.58 -4.85
C LEU A 30 -12.46 -0.40 -3.70
N LEU A 31 -11.36 -1.11 -3.80
CA LEU A 31 -10.87 -2.01 -2.75
C LEU A 31 -10.02 -1.19 -1.78
N CYS A 32 -10.46 -1.11 -0.53
CA CYS A 32 -9.80 -0.37 0.53
C CYS A 32 -9.09 -1.33 1.47
N GLU A 33 -7.81 -1.10 1.71
CA GLU A 33 -7.01 -1.92 2.60
C GLU A 33 -6.02 -1.08 3.40
N ASN A 34 -5.49 -1.66 4.47
CA ASN A 34 -4.23 -1.19 5.03
C ASN A 34 -3.09 -1.71 4.15
N ASN A 35 -1.97 -1.00 4.10
CA ASN A 35 -0.82 -1.33 3.29
C ASN A 35 -0.49 -2.84 3.30
N GLY A 36 -0.48 -3.46 2.11
CA GLY A 36 -0.21 -4.90 1.97
C GLY A 36 -1.35 -5.84 2.42
N GLY A 37 -2.58 -5.36 2.55
CA GLY A 37 -3.71 -6.13 3.09
C GLY A 37 -4.37 -7.14 2.12
N GLY A 38 -3.87 -7.28 0.88
CA GLY A 38 -4.33 -8.30 -0.07
C GLY A 38 -5.33 -7.82 -1.10
N ALA A 39 -5.53 -6.51 -1.27
CA ALA A 39 -6.44 -5.98 -2.28
C ALA A 39 -5.92 -6.20 -3.70
N LEU A 40 -4.60 -6.09 -3.95
CA LEU A 40 -4.04 -6.37 -5.27
C LEU A 40 -4.22 -7.85 -5.68
N PRO A 41 -3.83 -8.86 -4.86
CA PRO A 41 -4.08 -10.24 -5.22
C PRO A 41 -5.57 -10.54 -5.39
N LEU A 42 -6.46 -9.93 -4.59
CA LEU A 42 -7.90 -10.08 -4.73
C LEU A 42 -8.40 -9.48 -6.06
N ALA A 43 -7.93 -8.29 -6.45
CA ALA A 43 -8.25 -7.66 -7.73
C ALA A 43 -7.80 -8.52 -8.92
N LEU A 44 -6.58 -9.08 -8.84
CA LEU A 44 -6.05 -9.96 -9.89
C LEU A 44 -6.86 -11.28 -9.99
N ALA A 45 -7.25 -11.85 -8.87
CA ALA A 45 -8.10 -13.05 -8.83
C ALA A 45 -9.50 -12.76 -9.40
N LEU A 46 -10.12 -11.63 -9.05
CA LEU A 46 -11.39 -11.19 -9.59
C LEU A 46 -11.30 -10.96 -11.10
N ALA A 47 -10.26 -10.29 -11.57
CA ALA A 47 -10.01 -10.05 -12.99
C ALA A 47 -9.88 -11.36 -13.79
N GLN A 48 -9.13 -12.33 -13.24
CA GLN A 48 -8.99 -13.66 -13.82
C GLN A 48 -10.33 -14.41 -13.81
N TYR A 49 -11.08 -14.34 -12.71
CA TYR A 49 -12.38 -14.99 -12.58
C TYR A 49 -13.39 -14.43 -13.58
N ALA A 50 -13.49 -13.11 -13.70
CA ALA A 50 -14.40 -12.45 -14.63
C ALA A 50 -14.12 -12.83 -16.10
N ASN A 51 -12.84 -13.07 -16.44
CA ASN A 51 -12.40 -13.44 -17.79
C ASN A 51 -12.17 -14.95 -17.98
N CYS A 52 -12.46 -15.78 -17.00
CA CYS A 52 -12.34 -17.22 -17.10
C CYS A 52 -13.49 -17.80 -17.95
N ARG A 53 -13.12 -18.68 -18.90
CA ARG A 53 -14.08 -19.33 -19.80
C ARG A 53 -14.80 -20.52 -19.17
N ASP A 54 -14.24 -21.12 -18.13
CA ASP A 54 -14.75 -22.35 -17.50
C ASP A 54 -14.60 -22.23 -15.98
N ARG A 55 -15.46 -21.37 -15.37
CA ARG A 55 -15.48 -21.15 -13.92
C ARG A 55 -16.07 -22.38 -13.22
N LYS A 56 -15.46 -22.81 -12.11
CA LYS A 56 -15.90 -23.97 -11.34
C LYS A 56 -15.74 -23.72 -9.84
N ASN A 57 -16.72 -24.19 -9.06
CA ASN A 57 -16.67 -24.14 -7.60
C ASN A 57 -16.41 -22.74 -7.01
N GLY A 58 -16.90 -21.69 -7.68
CA GLY A 58 -16.70 -20.30 -7.24
C GLY A 58 -15.28 -19.78 -7.49
N ASP A 59 -14.48 -20.45 -8.33
CA ASP A 59 -13.15 -19.99 -8.73
C ASP A 59 -12.90 -20.14 -10.24
N SER A 60 -11.86 -19.50 -10.74
CA SER A 60 -11.40 -19.64 -12.11
C SER A 60 -10.76 -21.01 -12.32
N CYS A 61 -10.87 -21.57 -13.54
CA CYS A 61 -10.39 -22.93 -13.81
C CYS A 61 -8.86 -23.08 -13.73
N GLY A 62 -8.08 -21.99 -13.81
CA GLY A 62 -6.62 -21.99 -13.75
C GLY A 62 -5.90 -22.54 -15.00
N VAL A 63 -6.63 -23.17 -15.93
CA VAL A 63 -6.03 -23.93 -17.07
C VAL A 63 -6.40 -23.40 -18.46
N CYS A 64 -7.44 -22.59 -18.59
CA CYS A 64 -7.79 -22.04 -19.90
C CYS A 64 -6.76 -20.98 -20.38
N PRO A 65 -6.70 -20.68 -21.69
CA PRO A 65 -5.72 -19.70 -22.21
C PRO A 65 -5.76 -18.34 -21.52
N SER A 66 -6.95 -17.85 -21.17
CA SER A 66 -7.13 -16.61 -20.41
C SER A 66 -6.49 -16.72 -19.02
N CYS A 67 -6.78 -17.77 -18.24
CA CYS A 67 -6.17 -18.00 -16.92
C CYS A 67 -4.64 -18.09 -16.99
N HIS A 68 -4.09 -18.74 -18.01
CA HIS A 68 -2.64 -18.78 -18.19
C HIS A 68 -2.02 -17.40 -18.41
N LYS A 69 -2.67 -16.55 -19.22
CA LYS A 69 -2.20 -15.18 -19.46
C LYS A 69 -2.34 -14.30 -18.21
N TYR A 70 -3.45 -14.43 -17.46
CA TYR A 70 -3.64 -13.73 -16.19
C TYR A 70 -2.62 -14.14 -15.14
N ARG A 71 -2.27 -15.42 -15.04
CA ARG A 71 -1.23 -15.90 -14.12
C ARG A 71 0.13 -15.25 -14.36
N LYS A 72 0.44 -14.91 -15.60
CA LYS A 72 1.67 -14.24 -16.01
C LYS A 72 1.53 -12.72 -16.11
N LEU A 73 0.36 -12.15 -15.78
CA LEU A 73 0.01 -10.74 -15.93
C LEU A 73 0.21 -10.17 -17.37
N ILE A 74 0.11 -11.02 -18.40
CA ILE A 74 0.29 -10.65 -19.81
C ILE A 74 -1.01 -10.75 -20.63
N HIS A 75 -2.17 -10.76 -19.95
CA HIS A 75 -3.45 -10.78 -20.69
C HIS A 75 -3.65 -9.44 -21.42
N PRO A 76 -3.99 -9.42 -22.73
CA PRO A 76 -4.09 -8.18 -23.51
C PRO A 76 -5.16 -7.21 -23.01
N ASP A 77 -6.18 -7.72 -22.31
CA ASP A 77 -7.25 -6.93 -21.73
C ASP A 77 -7.05 -6.63 -20.23
N LEU A 78 -5.84 -6.88 -19.68
CA LEU A 78 -5.45 -6.51 -18.32
C LEU A 78 -4.47 -5.34 -18.38
N HIS A 79 -4.84 -4.22 -17.79
CA HIS A 79 -4.05 -3.00 -17.81
C HIS A 79 -3.80 -2.52 -16.38
N PHE A 80 -2.62 -1.95 -16.16
CA PHE A 80 -2.21 -1.41 -14.87
C PHE A 80 -1.96 0.08 -14.98
N VAL A 81 -2.28 0.77 -13.89
CA VAL A 81 -1.97 2.18 -13.63
C VAL A 81 -1.52 2.28 -12.18
N PHE A 82 -0.41 2.94 -11.96
CA PHE A 82 0.17 3.13 -10.63
C PHE A 82 0.97 4.44 -10.61
N PRO A 83 1.24 5.01 -9.42
CA PRO A 83 2.00 6.24 -9.33
C PRO A 83 3.44 6.06 -9.80
N VAL A 84 3.90 6.99 -10.63
CA VAL A 84 5.25 7.01 -11.19
C VAL A 84 5.89 8.38 -11.07
N SER A 85 7.21 8.44 -11.22
CA SER A 85 7.98 9.67 -11.30
C SER A 85 9.08 9.54 -12.36
N SER A 86 9.73 10.64 -12.70
CA SER A 86 10.87 10.60 -13.63
C SER A 86 12.09 9.93 -12.99
N THR A 87 12.68 8.96 -13.67
CA THR A 87 13.92 8.27 -13.29
C THR A 87 15.05 8.59 -14.26
N LYS A 88 16.27 8.17 -13.93
CA LYS A 88 17.44 8.40 -14.80
C LYS A 88 17.38 7.55 -16.07
N GLU A 89 16.70 6.42 -16.02
CA GLU A 89 16.62 5.45 -17.10
C GLU A 89 15.68 5.90 -18.24
N LEU A 90 14.73 6.80 -17.95
CA LEU A 90 13.80 7.33 -18.94
C LEU A 90 14.52 8.30 -19.90
N SER A 91 14.09 8.28 -21.17
CA SER A 91 14.50 9.29 -22.16
C SER A 91 14.00 10.69 -21.76
N GLU A 92 14.60 11.74 -22.32
CA GLU A 92 14.20 13.13 -22.00
C GLU A 92 12.74 13.46 -22.33
N SER A 93 12.17 12.80 -23.31
CA SER A 93 10.74 12.92 -23.64
C SER A 93 9.84 12.22 -22.62
N GLU A 94 10.23 11.02 -22.16
CA GLU A 94 9.52 10.24 -21.17
C GLU A 94 9.60 10.86 -19.76
N LYS A 95 10.73 11.47 -19.41
CA LYS A 95 10.90 12.22 -18.16
C LYS A 95 9.91 13.38 -18.01
N LYS A 96 9.53 14.02 -19.12
CA LYS A 96 8.56 15.13 -19.11
C LYS A 96 7.13 14.66 -18.86
N ALA A 97 6.81 13.41 -19.21
CA ALA A 97 5.47 12.85 -19.13
C ALA A 97 5.52 11.36 -18.73
N PRO A 98 6.03 11.03 -17.52
CA PRO A 98 6.14 9.65 -17.10
C PRO A 98 4.75 9.01 -16.97
N ILE A 99 4.63 7.78 -17.44
CA ILE A 99 3.42 6.94 -17.36
C ILE A 99 3.77 5.54 -16.90
N SER A 100 2.81 4.84 -16.32
CA SER A 100 2.98 3.49 -15.76
C SER A 100 3.43 2.46 -16.81
N ASP A 101 3.10 2.66 -18.09
CA ASP A 101 3.52 1.76 -19.17
C ASP A 101 5.05 1.62 -19.29
N TYR A 102 5.82 2.66 -18.97
CA TYR A 102 7.29 2.62 -19.01
C TYR A 102 7.90 1.73 -17.94
N PHE A 103 7.16 1.52 -16.85
CA PHE A 103 7.58 0.74 -15.68
C PHE A 103 6.81 -0.58 -15.53
N LEU A 104 6.06 -0.98 -16.57
CA LEU A 104 5.15 -2.13 -16.46
C LEU A 104 5.88 -3.43 -16.13
N ASN A 105 7.09 -3.63 -16.65
CA ASN A 105 7.88 -4.83 -16.36
C ASN A 105 8.27 -4.89 -14.87
N SER A 106 8.78 -3.80 -14.30
CA SER A 106 9.14 -3.73 -12.87
C SER A 106 7.92 -3.98 -11.97
N PHE A 107 6.77 -3.38 -12.30
CA PHE A 107 5.52 -3.61 -11.57
C PHE A 107 5.06 -5.07 -11.66
N THR A 108 5.05 -5.66 -12.85
CA THR A 108 4.59 -7.05 -13.03
C THR A 108 5.54 -8.05 -12.40
N ASP A 109 6.84 -7.83 -12.45
CA ASP A 109 7.84 -8.67 -11.78
C ASP A 109 7.69 -8.62 -10.26
N LEU A 110 7.44 -7.43 -9.70
CA LEU A 110 7.14 -7.28 -8.29
C LEU A 110 5.84 -8.00 -7.92
N ALA A 111 4.76 -7.79 -8.67
CA ALA A 111 3.44 -8.39 -8.42
C ALA A 111 3.44 -9.93 -8.57
N LEU A 112 4.30 -10.48 -9.44
CA LEU A 112 4.46 -11.92 -9.58
C LEU A 112 5.29 -12.53 -8.43
N ARG A 113 6.27 -11.79 -7.91
CA ARG A 113 7.12 -12.22 -6.81
C ARG A 113 6.41 -12.12 -5.46
N ASN A 114 5.77 -10.98 -5.20
CA ASN A 114 5.00 -10.72 -3.97
C ASN A 114 3.79 -9.82 -4.29
N PRO A 115 2.58 -10.35 -4.51
CA PRO A 115 1.41 -9.53 -4.83
C PRO A 115 0.85 -8.75 -3.64
N TYR A 116 1.43 -8.88 -2.45
CA TYR A 116 1.04 -8.18 -1.22
C TYR A 116 1.94 -6.98 -0.91
N PHE A 117 2.68 -6.49 -1.91
CA PHE A 117 3.56 -5.35 -1.73
C PHE A 117 2.78 -4.06 -1.43
N GLY A 118 3.42 -3.16 -0.71
CA GLY A 118 2.91 -1.83 -0.42
C GLY A 118 3.49 -0.74 -1.33
N GLU A 119 3.22 0.52 -0.95
CA GLU A 119 3.69 1.70 -1.70
C GLU A 119 5.22 1.76 -1.78
N GLN A 120 5.88 1.41 -0.68
CA GLN A 120 7.33 1.50 -0.60
C GLN A 120 8.03 0.51 -1.51
N GLU A 121 7.65 -0.78 -1.44
CA GLU A 121 8.24 -1.81 -2.30
C GLU A 121 7.99 -1.48 -3.79
N LEU A 122 6.84 -0.85 -4.10
CA LEU A 122 6.59 -0.34 -5.44
C LEU A 122 7.65 0.70 -5.83
N TYR A 123 7.87 1.73 -5.00
CA TYR A 123 8.82 2.80 -5.32
C TYR A 123 10.27 2.32 -5.38
N GLU A 124 10.65 1.38 -4.54
CA GLU A 124 11.95 0.71 -4.61
C GLU A 124 12.12 -0.05 -5.94
N SER A 125 11.08 -0.78 -6.37
CA SER A 125 11.12 -1.53 -7.63
C SER A 125 11.16 -0.64 -8.88
N LEU A 126 10.71 0.62 -8.75
CA LEU A 126 10.68 1.60 -9.82
C LEU A 126 11.89 2.58 -9.80
N ASP A 127 12.81 2.42 -8.86
CA ASP A 127 13.97 3.35 -8.62
C ASP A 127 13.54 4.80 -8.41
N ILE A 128 12.44 5.00 -7.67
CA ILE A 128 11.89 6.34 -7.35
C ILE A 128 11.79 6.62 -5.85
N ASP A 129 12.51 5.86 -5.00
CA ASP A 129 12.41 5.86 -3.52
C ASP A 129 12.48 7.26 -2.88
N ASN A 130 13.22 8.19 -3.49
CA ASN A 130 13.40 9.54 -2.97
C ASN A 130 12.43 10.57 -3.58
N LYS A 131 11.42 10.11 -4.35
CA LYS A 131 10.46 10.98 -5.02
C LYS A 131 9.04 10.49 -4.73
N SER A 132 8.12 11.40 -4.59
CA SER A 132 6.70 11.06 -4.53
C SER A 132 6.20 10.65 -5.90
N GLY A 133 5.68 9.44 -6.04
CA GLY A 133 5.00 8.99 -7.24
C GLY A 133 3.66 9.71 -7.42
N ASN A 134 3.25 9.92 -8.67
CA ASN A 134 2.02 10.60 -9.04
C ASN A 134 1.33 9.90 -10.23
N ILE A 135 0.00 9.84 -10.22
CA ILE A 135 -0.82 9.48 -11.37
C ILE A 135 -1.25 10.76 -12.06
N SER A 136 -0.59 11.08 -13.17
CA SER A 136 -0.74 12.34 -13.88
C SER A 136 -1.88 12.32 -14.91
N VAL A 137 -2.16 13.50 -15.46
CA VAL A 137 -3.13 13.65 -16.57
C VAL A 137 -2.76 12.87 -17.83
N ASN A 138 -1.47 12.61 -18.06
CA ASN A 138 -1.01 11.78 -19.17
C ASN A 138 -1.43 10.33 -19.01
N GLU A 139 -1.43 9.85 -17.77
CA GLU A 139 -1.95 8.52 -17.42
C GLU A 139 -3.45 8.41 -17.74
N ALA A 140 -4.25 9.41 -17.35
CA ALA A 140 -5.68 9.43 -17.65
C ALA A 140 -5.95 9.43 -19.18
N ARG A 141 -5.10 10.10 -19.98
CA ARG A 141 -5.18 10.04 -21.45
C ARG A 141 -4.87 8.62 -21.96
N ARG A 142 -3.84 7.99 -21.41
CA ARG A 142 -3.45 6.64 -21.76
C ARG A 142 -4.52 5.60 -21.43
N ILE A 143 -5.19 5.76 -20.27
CA ILE A 143 -6.36 4.95 -19.91
C ILE A 143 -7.44 5.04 -20.99
N PHE A 144 -7.79 6.27 -21.40
CA PHE A 144 -8.78 6.48 -22.46
C PHE A 144 -8.41 5.76 -23.75
N GLU A 145 -7.17 5.89 -24.23
CA GLU A 145 -6.67 5.22 -25.43
C GLU A 145 -6.82 3.68 -25.33
N LYS A 146 -6.40 3.10 -24.21
CA LYS A 146 -6.51 1.65 -23.96
C LYS A 146 -7.96 1.18 -23.96
N LEU A 147 -8.86 1.95 -23.36
CA LEU A 147 -10.27 1.57 -23.22
C LEU A 147 -11.10 1.84 -24.47
N SER A 148 -10.67 2.74 -25.36
CA SER A 148 -11.37 3.02 -26.64
C SER A 148 -11.35 1.83 -27.60
N LEU A 149 -10.39 0.93 -27.49
CA LEU A 149 -10.32 -0.31 -28.26
C LEU A 149 -11.30 -1.35 -27.68
N ARG A 150 -11.84 -2.25 -28.49
CA ARG A 150 -12.66 -3.37 -27.99
C ARG A 150 -11.80 -4.37 -27.20
N ALA A 151 -12.41 -5.12 -26.29
CA ALA A 151 -11.73 -6.24 -25.64
C ALA A 151 -11.22 -7.22 -26.69
N SER A 152 -9.96 -7.66 -26.54
CA SER A 152 -9.26 -8.48 -27.55
C SER A 152 -9.61 -9.97 -27.42
N GLU A 153 -9.61 -10.48 -26.20
CA GLU A 153 -9.80 -11.90 -25.91
C GLU A 153 -10.73 -12.18 -24.73
N GLY A 154 -10.86 -11.23 -23.80
CA GLY A 154 -11.63 -11.35 -22.57
C GLY A 154 -13.10 -10.96 -22.70
N PHE A 155 -13.89 -11.32 -21.69
CA PHE A 155 -15.24 -10.79 -21.51
C PHE A 155 -15.22 -9.35 -21.00
N TYR A 156 -14.20 -9.03 -20.20
CA TYR A 156 -14.00 -7.71 -19.60
C TYR A 156 -12.61 -7.18 -19.93
N LYS A 157 -12.55 -5.91 -20.25
CA LYS A 157 -11.33 -5.13 -20.22
C LYS A 157 -11.13 -4.63 -18.79
N VAL A 158 -10.06 -5.03 -18.15
CA VAL A 158 -9.79 -4.74 -16.74
C VAL A 158 -8.73 -3.67 -16.62
N MET A 159 -9.05 -2.61 -15.90
CA MET A 159 -8.13 -1.53 -15.54
C MET A 159 -7.89 -1.57 -14.02
N VAL A 160 -6.72 -2.03 -13.62
CA VAL A 160 -6.27 -2.01 -12.22
C VAL A 160 -5.56 -0.69 -11.96
N ILE A 161 -6.08 0.12 -11.05
CA ILE A 161 -5.49 1.40 -10.63
C ILE A 161 -5.00 1.24 -9.19
N PHE A 162 -3.68 1.16 -9.04
CA PHE A 162 -3.04 1.02 -7.73
C PHE A 162 -2.71 2.40 -7.17
N LEU A 163 -3.06 2.66 -5.90
CA LEU A 163 -2.93 3.93 -5.18
C LEU A 163 -3.61 5.12 -5.89
N PRO A 164 -4.93 5.07 -6.15
CA PRO A 164 -5.67 6.18 -6.76
C PRO A 164 -5.64 7.47 -5.94
N GLU A 165 -5.32 7.44 -4.65
CA GLU A 165 -5.08 8.60 -3.79
C GLU A 165 -3.85 9.44 -4.18
N LYS A 166 -2.95 8.89 -5.04
CA LYS A 166 -1.82 9.61 -5.64
C LYS A 166 -2.19 10.29 -6.96
N MET A 167 -3.46 10.24 -7.36
CA MET A 167 -3.94 10.88 -8.58
C MET A 167 -4.12 12.38 -8.37
N ASN A 168 -3.56 13.19 -9.27
CA ASN A 168 -3.81 14.61 -9.24
C ASN A 168 -5.24 14.94 -9.70
N GLN A 169 -5.74 16.12 -9.34
CA GLN A 169 -7.13 16.51 -9.59
C GLN A 169 -7.49 16.54 -11.08
N GLU A 170 -6.55 16.94 -11.93
CA GLU A 170 -6.77 16.98 -13.39
C GLU A 170 -6.93 15.58 -14.00
N ALA A 171 -6.08 14.63 -13.57
CA ALA A 171 -6.19 13.22 -13.97
C ALA A 171 -7.52 12.62 -13.48
N GLY A 172 -7.87 12.86 -12.23
CA GLY A 172 -9.12 12.41 -11.63
C GLY A 172 -10.34 12.92 -12.40
N ASN A 173 -10.40 14.20 -12.72
CA ASN A 173 -11.51 14.80 -13.48
C ASN A 173 -11.65 14.20 -14.89
N LYS A 174 -10.54 13.83 -15.54
CA LYS A 174 -10.59 13.11 -16.83
C LYS A 174 -11.09 11.68 -16.66
N LEU A 175 -10.67 10.99 -15.62
CA LEU A 175 -11.08 9.62 -15.34
C LEU A 175 -12.57 9.53 -14.98
N LEU A 176 -13.14 10.55 -14.34
CA LEU A 176 -14.56 10.58 -13.99
C LEU A 176 -15.47 10.29 -15.17
N LYS A 177 -15.22 10.92 -16.32
CA LYS A 177 -16.04 10.72 -17.53
C LYS A 177 -16.06 9.27 -17.97
N ILE A 178 -14.93 8.57 -17.84
CA ILE A 178 -14.79 7.17 -18.26
C ILE A 178 -15.43 6.23 -17.22
N ILE A 179 -15.37 6.60 -15.94
CA ILE A 179 -16.02 5.82 -14.88
C ILE A 179 -17.55 6.00 -14.91
N GLU A 180 -18.06 7.19 -15.25
CA GLU A 180 -19.51 7.44 -15.39
C GLU A 180 -20.11 6.70 -16.57
N GLU A 181 -19.45 6.77 -17.72
CA GLU A 181 -19.90 6.17 -18.98
C GLU A 181 -18.80 5.22 -19.52
N PRO A 182 -18.56 4.09 -18.86
CA PRO A 182 -17.51 3.19 -19.27
C PRO A 182 -17.85 2.55 -20.62
N PRO A 183 -16.84 2.32 -21.49
CA PRO A 183 -17.02 1.47 -22.65
C PRO A 183 -17.55 0.09 -22.23
N GLN A 184 -18.31 -0.55 -23.12
CA GLN A 184 -18.91 -1.86 -22.83
C GLN A 184 -17.86 -2.85 -22.32
N GLN A 185 -18.25 -3.65 -21.31
CA GLN A 185 -17.41 -4.68 -20.72
C GLN A 185 -16.10 -4.16 -20.12
N THR A 186 -16.12 -2.96 -19.54
CA THR A 186 -15.00 -2.41 -18.77
C THR A 186 -15.19 -2.65 -17.29
N LEU A 187 -14.12 -3.08 -16.61
CA LEU A 187 -14.06 -3.26 -15.15
C LEU A 187 -12.89 -2.44 -14.59
N PHE A 188 -13.19 -1.46 -13.77
CA PHE A 188 -12.22 -0.71 -13.00
C PHE A 188 -12.04 -1.33 -11.61
N LEU A 189 -10.81 -1.66 -11.26
CA LEU A 189 -10.42 -2.14 -9.93
C LEU A 189 -9.43 -1.15 -9.33
N LEU A 190 -9.90 -0.31 -8.43
CA LEU A 190 -9.08 0.68 -7.74
C LEU A 190 -8.64 0.10 -6.40
N ILE A 191 -7.37 0.22 -6.07
CA ILE A 191 -6.76 -0.33 -4.84
C ILE A 191 -6.18 0.83 -4.05
N SER A 192 -6.78 1.15 -2.92
CA SER A 192 -6.39 2.30 -2.10
C SER A 192 -5.95 1.87 -0.70
N HIS A 193 -4.82 2.42 -0.26
CA HIS A 193 -4.34 2.32 1.12
C HIS A 193 -4.85 3.47 2.00
N ASN A 194 -5.29 4.58 1.38
CA ASN A 194 -5.88 5.72 2.08
C ASN A 194 -7.14 6.20 1.34
N PRO A 195 -8.29 5.52 1.52
CA PRO A 195 -9.52 5.85 0.79
C PRO A 195 -10.04 7.25 1.03
N GLU A 196 -9.71 7.87 2.15
CA GLU A 196 -10.14 9.24 2.45
C GLU A 196 -9.38 10.29 1.61
N ARG A 197 -8.19 9.97 1.11
CA ARG A 197 -7.41 10.81 0.17
C ARG A 197 -7.81 10.58 -1.30
N VAL A 198 -8.57 9.54 -1.61
CA VAL A 198 -9.13 9.36 -2.96
C VAL A 198 -10.15 10.46 -3.24
N LEU A 199 -10.07 11.08 -4.43
CA LEU A 199 -11.00 12.13 -4.83
C LEU A 199 -12.44 11.71 -4.59
N GLN A 200 -13.20 12.51 -3.85
CA GLN A 200 -14.59 12.21 -3.47
C GLN A 200 -15.47 11.91 -4.69
N THR A 201 -15.22 12.57 -5.79
CA THR A 201 -15.93 12.38 -7.06
C THR A 201 -15.70 10.98 -7.67
N ILE A 202 -14.51 10.41 -7.53
CA ILE A 202 -14.21 9.02 -7.93
C ILE A 202 -14.84 8.05 -6.93
N ARG A 203 -14.61 8.30 -5.63
CA ARG A 203 -15.13 7.45 -4.54
C ARG A 203 -16.64 7.26 -4.59
N SER A 204 -17.40 8.32 -4.90
CA SER A 204 -18.86 8.27 -4.98
C SER A 204 -19.42 7.46 -6.16
N ARG A 205 -18.59 7.09 -7.13
CA ARG A 205 -18.96 6.32 -8.33
C ARG A 205 -18.46 4.88 -8.31
N CYS A 206 -17.69 4.52 -7.30
CA CYS A 206 -17.17 3.16 -7.12
C CYS A 206 -17.96 2.43 -6.03
N LEU A 207 -18.16 1.14 -6.24
CA LEU A 207 -18.56 0.24 -5.15
C LEU A 207 -17.38 0.11 -4.18
N ARG A 208 -17.48 0.73 -3.00
CA ARG A 208 -16.47 0.62 -1.96
C ARG A 208 -16.56 -0.73 -1.28
N ILE A 209 -15.42 -1.39 -1.14
CA ILE A 209 -15.25 -2.65 -0.41
C ILE A 209 -14.04 -2.50 0.51
N ASP A 210 -14.29 -2.53 1.81
CA ASP A 210 -13.23 -2.49 2.82
C ASP A 210 -12.80 -3.93 3.13
N LEU A 211 -11.52 -4.23 2.92
CA LEU A 211 -10.95 -5.53 3.23
C LEU A 211 -10.76 -5.66 4.74
N LYS A 212 -11.03 -6.86 5.26
CA LYS A 212 -10.68 -7.15 6.65
C LYS A 212 -9.16 -7.22 6.78
N PRO A 213 -8.59 -6.62 7.84
CA PRO A 213 -7.18 -6.78 8.14
C PRO A 213 -6.82 -8.27 8.22
N MET A 214 -5.65 -8.63 7.71
CA MET A 214 -5.12 -9.98 7.84
C MET A 214 -4.85 -10.28 9.33
N ASP A 215 -5.18 -11.49 9.74
CA ASP A 215 -4.78 -11.98 11.06
C ASP A 215 -3.25 -12.29 11.11
N ARG A 216 -2.77 -12.67 12.30
CA ARG A 216 -1.34 -12.91 12.52
C ARG A 216 -0.79 -14.06 11.67
N GLU A 217 -1.55 -15.13 11.50
CA GLU A 217 -1.14 -16.30 10.73
C GLU A 217 -1.12 -15.96 9.24
N GLU A 218 -2.13 -15.24 8.78
CA GLU A 218 -2.24 -14.73 7.42
C GLU A 218 -1.06 -13.80 7.06
N LYS A 219 -0.72 -12.85 7.94
CA LYS A 219 0.43 -11.96 7.77
C LYS A 219 1.75 -12.72 7.69
N ASN A 220 1.97 -13.70 8.57
CA ASN A 220 3.17 -14.53 8.55
C ASN A 220 3.32 -15.37 7.28
N THR A 221 2.22 -15.70 6.61
CA THR A 221 2.22 -16.45 5.35
C THR A 221 2.58 -15.55 4.17
N VAL A 222 2.16 -14.28 4.20
CA VAL A 222 2.35 -13.29 3.11
C VAL A 222 3.75 -12.69 3.12
N ALA A 223 4.20 -12.31 4.29
CA ALA A 223 5.50 -11.69 4.49
C ALA A 223 6.33 -12.60 5.40
N PRO A 224 7.35 -13.29 4.87
CA PRO A 224 8.49 -13.57 5.71
C PRO A 224 9.03 -12.20 6.11
N ALA A 225 8.84 -11.83 7.39
CA ALA A 225 9.27 -10.59 8.01
C ALA A 225 10.14 -9.71 7.08
N SER A 226 9.50 -8.97 6.20
CA SER A 226 10.20 -7.96 5.41
C SER A 226 10.74 -6.97 6.42
N ASP A 227 11.97 -6.77 6.38
CA ASP A 227 12.95 -6.13 7.19
C ASP A 227 12.55 -4.82 7.89
N ASN A 228 11.55 -4.85 8.73
CA ASN A 228 11.42 -3.86 9.80
C ASN A 228 12.50 -4.08 10.90
N ALA A 229 13.45 -5.01 10.67
CA ALA A 229 14.51 -5.28 11.63
C ALA A 229 15.36 -4.02 11.89
N SER A 230 15.65 -3.25 10.85
CA SER A 230 16.38 -1.99 10.98
C SER A 230 15.56 -0.94 11.73
N MET A 231 14.28 -0.75 11.37
CA MET A 231 13.39 0.21 12.05
C MET A 231 13.10 -0.22 13.48
N ARG A 232 12.85 -1.51 13.69
CA ARG A 232 12.70 -2.10 15.03
C ARG A 232 13.93 -1.87 15.88
N GLY A 233 15.13 -2.12 15.34
CA GLY A 233 16.38 -1.85 16.05
C GLY A 233 16.52 -0.36 16.40
N ALA A 234 16.26 0.52 15.45
CA ALA A 234 16.34 1.96 15.67
C ALA A 234 15.36 2.47 16.73
N ILE A 235 14.07 2.10 16.66
CA ILE A 235 13.07 2.54 17.66
C ILE A 235 13.33 1.91 19.03
N THR A 236 13.72 0.63 19.10
CA THR A 236 14.04 -0.02 20.37
C THR A 236 15.20 0.70 21.05
N THR A 237 16.32 0.92 20.33
CA THR A 237 17.48 1.63 20.87
C THR A 237 17.15 3.07 21.27
N LEU A 238 16.32 3.75 20.46
CA LEU A 238 15.86 5.10 20.79
C LEU A 238 15.05 5.12 22.10
N LEU A 239 14.05 4.26 22.25
CA LEU A 239 13.22 4.21 23.43
C LEU A 239 14.00 3.76 24.68
N GLU A 240 14.98 2.88 24.54
CA GLU A 240 15.91 2.54 25.61
C GLU A 240 16.77 3.72 26.04
N ALA A 241 17.33 4.48 25.09
CA ALA A 241 18.10 5.69 25.38
C ALA A 241 17.22 6.75 26.08
N VAL A 242 15.99 6.94 25.58
CA VAL A 242 14.99 7.83 26.17
C VAL A 242 14.64 7.40 27.61
N SER A 243 14.42 6.11 27.84
CA SER A 243 14.09 5.58 29.20
C SER A 243 15.22 5.82 30.20
N ARG A 244 16.47 5.81 29.75
CA ARG A 244 17.68 6.08 30.55
C ARG A 244 18.05 7.56 30.63
N LYS A 245 17.33 8.43 29.91
CA LYS A 245 17.64 9.87 29.71
C LYS A 245 19.05 10.12 29.13
N ASP A 246 19.50 9.24 28.26
CA ASP A 246 20.80 9.31 27.61
C ASP A 246 20.71 10.03 26.26
N LEU A 247 20.95 11.34 26.27
CA LEU A 247 20.94 12.15 25.05
C LEU A 247 22.03 11.72 24.06
N ALA A 248 23.22 11.34 24.56
CA ALA A 248 24.34 10.99 23.70
C ALA A 248 24.04 9.71 22.87
N ALA A 249 23.34 8.76 23.44
CA ALA A 249 22.91 7.53 22.76
C ALA A 249 21.88 7.77 21.65
N THR A 250 21.16 8.90 21.67
CA THR A 250 20.18 9.22 20.59
C THR A 250 20.83 9.79 19.33
N PHE A 251 22.06 10.33 19.43
CA PHE A 251 22.75 11.03 18.34
C PHE A 251 22.91 10.18 17.06
N PRO A 252 23.50 8.98 17.10
CA PRO A 252 23.69 8.17 15.91
C PRO A 252 22.37 7.75 15.25
N ILE A 253 21.28 7.66 16.06
CA ILE A 253 19.97 7.24 15.58
C ILE A 253 19.34 8.35 14.74
N TRP A 254 19.22 9.55 15.29
CA TRP A 254 18.60 10.65 14.57
C TRP A 254 19.45 11.13 13.36
N GLU A 255 20.77 11.02 13.44
CA GLU A 255 21.65 11.34 12.31
C GLU A 255 21.42 10.36 11.16
N SER A 256 21.39 9.06 11.44
CA SER A 256 21.07 8.04 10.45
C SER A 256 19.69 8.24 9.83
N LEU A 257 18.66 8.54 10.63
CA LEU A 257 17.31 8.82 10.14
C LEU A 257 17.24 10.06 9.26
N ALA A 258 17.98 11.11 9.62
CA ALA A 258 18.03 12.35 8.85
C ALA A 258 18.65 12.18 7.46
N GLU A 259 19.50 11.17 7.26
CA GLU A 259 20.14 10.85 5.98
C GLU A 259 19.27 9.96 5.07
N THR A 260 18.20 9.38 5.60
CA THR A 260 17.25 8.56 4.81
C THR A 260 16.35 9.45 3.94
N GLY A 261 15.73 8.86 2.92
CA GLY A 261 14.71 9.52 2.10
C GLY A 261 13.41 9.77 2.88
N ARG A 262 12.62 10.77 2.46
CA ARG A 262 11.39 11.21 3.14
C ARG A 262 10.39 10.10 3.38
N GLU A 263 10.20 9.20 2.43
CA GLU A 263 9.24 8.11 2.59
C GLU A 263 9.71 7.15 3.69
N LYS A 264 11.02 6.84 3.77
CA LYS A 264 11.59 6.05 4.86
C LYS A 264 11.50 6.76 6.22
N GLN A 265 11.62 8.07 6.23
CA GLN A 265 11.43 8.89 7.44
C GLN A 265 9.99 8.79 7.95
N LYS A 266 9.00 8.92 7.07
CA LYS A 266 7.59 8.77 7.44
C LYS A 266 7.27 7.35 7.88
N GLU A 267 7.78 6.36 7.16
CA GLU A 267 7.61 4.95 7.51
C GLU A 267 8.17 4.63 8.90
N PHE A 268 9.35 5.14 9.23
CA PHE A 268 9.91 5.03 10.58
C PHE A 268 8.98 5.62 11.64
N CYS A 269 8.39 6.80 11.39
CA CYS A 269 7.46 7.42 12.33
C CYS A 269 6.19 6.57 12.50
N LEU A 270 5.56 6.13 11.42
CA LEU A 270 4.36 5.28 11.45
C LEU A 270 4.63 3.93 12.15
N TYR A 271 5.77 3.31 11.86
CA TYR A 271 6.21 2.10 12.55
C TYR A 271 6.41 2.35 14.04
N SER A 272 7.00 3.50 14.39
CA SER A 272 7.24 3.89 15.78
C SER A 272 5.94 4.14 16.55
N GLU A 273 4.94 4.75 15.94
CA GLU A 273 3.61 4.93 16.52
C GLU A 273 2.96 3.59 16.87
N GLU A 274 2.96 2.65 15.93
CA GLU A 274 2.39 1.33 16.16
C GLU A 274 3.20 0.54 17.22
N PHE A 275 4.53 0.67 17.22
CA PHE A 275 5.39 0.05 18.23
C PHE A 275 5.12 0.60 19.64
N ILE A 276 4.99 1.93 19.79
CA ILE A 276 4.63 2.58 21.05
C ILE A 276 3.22 2.19 21.49
N ARG A 277 2.26 2.09 20.56
CA ARG A 277 0.91 1.60 20.84
C ARG A 277 0.93 0.16 21.40
N LYS A 278 1.72 -0.73 20.82
CA LYS A 278 1.90 -2.10 21.32
C LYS A 278 2.47 -2.09 22.75
N ILE A 279 3.49 -1.27 23.02
CA ILE A 279 4.06 -1.12 24.38
C ILE A 279 2.99 -0.65 25.38
N PHE A 280 2.19 0.35 25.00
CA PHE A 280 1.08 0.86 25.82
C PHE A 280 0.06 -0.23 26.16
N LEU A 281 -0.35 -1.03 25.18
CA LEU A 281 -1.31 -2.13 25.38
C LEU A 281 -0.76 -3.17 26.35
N VAL A 282 0.51 -3.55 26.19
CA VAL A 282 1.18 -4.49 27.11
C VAL A 282 1.30 -3.92 28.54
N ALA A 283 1.69 -2.65 28.66
CA ALA A 283 1.80 -1.98 29.95
C ALA A 283 0.46 -1.91 30.72
N ASN A 284 -0.67 -1.93 29.99
CA ASN A 284 -2.02 -1.92 30.58
C ASN A 284 -2.67 -3.32 30.64
N GLY A 285 -1.95 -4.41 30.41
CA GLY A 285 -2.48 -5.77 30.50
C GLY A 285 -3.40 -6.17 29.34
N LEU A 286 -3.40 -5.44 28.22
CA LEU A 286 -4.23 -5.65 27.04
C LEU A 286 -3.45 -6.35 25.91
N GLU A 287 -2.59 -7.31 26.26
CA GLU A 287 -1.70 -8.00 25.29
C GLU A 287 -2.47 -8.66 24.14
N SER A 288 -3.69 -9.13 24.39
CA SER A 288 -4.53 -9.76 23.35
C SER A 288 -4.93 -8.81 22.21
N LEU A 289 -4.85 -7.48 22.44
CA LEU A 289 -5.13 -6.44 21.45
C LEU A 289 -3.86 -5.91 20.76
N ALA A 290 -2.68 -6.28 21.30
CA ALA A 290 -1.39 -5.89 20.77
C ALA A 290 -0.87 -6.97 19.83
N ASP A 291 -1.12 -6.87 18.54
CA ASP A 291 -0.60 -7.80 17.51
C ASP A 291 0.96 -7.78 17.50
N ILE A 292 1.57 -8.50 18.47
CA ILE A 292 3.02 -8.48 18.72
C ILE A 292 3.70 -9.55 17.89
N HIS A 293 4.61 -9.15 17.01
CA HIS A 293 5.47 -10.08 16.29
C HIS A 293 6.48 -10.73 17.25
N PRO A 294 6.80 -12.05 17.12
CA PRO A 294 7.74 -12.72 18.03
C PRO A 294 9.09 -12.00 18.20
N ALA A 295 9.60 -11.39 17.13
CA ALA A 295 10.84 -10.63 17.15
C ALA A 295 10.77 -9.28 17.89
N GLU A 296 9.57 -8.80 18.24
CA GLU A 296 9.33 -7.54 18.99
C GLU A 296 9.03 -7.81 20.48
N GLU A 297 8.66 -9.04 20.83
CA GLU A 297 8.06 -9.37 22.13
C GLU A 297 8.97 -9.01 23.30
N GLU A 298 10.26 -9.38 23.23
CA GLU A 298 11.21 -9.10 24.30
C GLU A 298 11.41 -7.59 24.52
N ALA A 299 11.60 -6.83 23.43
CA ALA A 299 11.77 -5.39 23.46
C ALA A 299 10.52 -4.68 24.01
N ILE A 300 9.33 -5.05 23.53
CA ILE A 300 8.06 -4.48 23.98
C ILE A 300 7.82 -4.74 25.45
N ARG A 301 8.02 -5.98 25.94
CA ARG A 301 7.85 -6.33 27.36
C ARG A 301 8.88 -5.65 28.25
N GLY A 302 10.11 -5.45 27.76
CA GLY A 302 11.15 -4.71 28.47
C GLY A 302 10.79 -3.23 28.63
N LEU A 303 10.40 -2.57 27.54
CA LEU A 303 10.06 -1.16 27.53
C LEU A 303 8.75 -0.85 28.27
N ALA A 304 7.76 -1.77 28.26
CA ALA A 304 6.49 -1.60 28.97
C ALA A 304 6.65 -1.40 30.47
N LYS A 305 7.76 -1.88 31.06
CA LYS A 305 8.07 -1.72 32.50
C LYS A 305 8.74 -0.37 32.83
N GLY A 306 9.36 0.27 31.82
CA GLY A 306 10.20 1.46 32.01
C GLY A 306 9.55 2.78 31.64
N LEU A 307 8.55 2.77 30.74
CA LEU A 307 7.91 3.98 30.24
C LEU A 307 6.74 4.43 31.12
N LYS A 308 6.65 5.74 31.36
CA LYS A 308 5.58 6.32 32.20
C LYS A 308 4.29 6.52 31.39
N PRO A 309 3.09 6.50 32.04
CA PRO A 309 1.80 6.64 31.33
C PRO A 309 1.69 7.89 30.44
N HIS A 310 2.18 9.04 30.90
CA HIS A 310 2.12 10.31 30.15
C HIS A 310 3.05 10.35 28.95
N PHE A 311 4.06 9.46 28.90
CA PHE A 311 4.99 9.36 27.77
C PHE A 311 4.27 8.98 26.48
N TYR A 312 3.32 8.04 26.54
CA TYR A 312 2.68 7.48 25.34
C TYR A 312 1.95 8.55 24.52
N GLU A 313 1.11 9.35 25.16
CA GLU A 313 0.38 10.43 24.51
C GLU A 313 1.33 11.48 23.91
N LYS A 314 2.35 11.86 24.68
CA LYS A 314 3.35 12.83 24.25
C LYS A 314 4.16 12.31 23.07
N ALA A 315 4.58 11.04 23.10
CA ALA A 315 5.37 10.43 22.04
C ALA A 315 4.60 10.34 20.71
N LEU A 316 3.32 9.95 20.73
CA LEU A 316 2.49 9.94 19.54
C LEU A 316 2.35 11.36 18.96
N SER A 317 2.07 12.37 19.80
CA SER A 317 1.98 13.77 19.35
C SER A 317 3.28 14.29 18.73
N VAL A 318 4.44 13.86 19.25
CA VAL A 318 5.76 14.21 18.70
C VAL A 318 5.93 13.58 17.31
N LEU A 319 5.60 12.29 17.14
CA LEU A 319 5.72 11.57 15.87
C LEU A 319 4.80 12.14 14.79
N ASP A 320 3.54 12.48 15.12
CA ASP A 320 2.61 13.18 14.23
C ASP A 320 3.20 14.53 13.75
N GLY A 321 3.85 15.26 14.66
CA GLY A 321 4.54 16.51 14.35
C GLY A 321 5.71 16.30 13.39
N VAL A 322 6.48 15.23 13.57
CA VAL A 322 7.59 14.85 12.68
C VAL A 322 7.08 14.50 11.28
N ILE A 323 6.01 13.70 11.17
CA ILE A 323 5.40 13.36 9.88
C ILE A 323 4.99 14.64 9.14
N SER A 324 4.31 15.56 9.82
CA SER A 324 3.88 16.84 9.25
C SER A 324 5.07 17.71 8.80
N ALA A 325 6.15 17.73 9.58
CA ALA A 325 7.36 18.48 9.24
C ALA A 325 8.10 17.89 8.04
N VAL A 326 8.18 16.56 7.94
CA VAL A 326 8.77 15.84 6.78
C VAL A 326 7.95 16.12 5.51
N GLU A 327 6.62 16.11 5.60
CA GLU A 327 5.73 16.47 4.49
C GLU A 327 5.91 17.94 4.07
N GLY A 328 6.14 18.82 5.05
CA GLY A 328 6.40 20.25 4.85
C GLY A 328 7.80 20.59 4.36
N ASN A 329 8.67 19.64 4.06
CA ASN A 329 10.06 19.85 3.62
C ASN A 329 10.96 20.56 4.63
N VAL A 330 10.73 20.41 5.92
CA VAL A 330 11.60 20.93 6.95
C VAL A 330 12.93 20.15 6.95
N ASN A 331 14.01 20.80 7.34
CA ASN A 331 15.33 20.16 7.39
C ASN A 331 15.32 18.91 8.28
N PRO A 332 15.60 17.70 7.74
CA PRO A 332 15.49 16.45 8.48
C PRO A 332 16.36 16.40 9.74
N LYS A 333 17.57 16.96 9.69
CA LYS A 333 18.46 16.98 10.87
C LYS A 333 17.86 17.74 12.03
N LEU A 334 17.20 18.87 11.76
CA LEU A 334 16.49 19.62 12.81
C LEU A 334 15.29 18.86 13.34
N VAL A 335 14.50 18.27 12.43
CA VAL A 335 13.27 17.53 12.78
C VAL A 335 13.58 16.33 13.68
N PHE A 336 14.53 15.47 13.29
CA PHE A 336 14.85 14.27 14.07
C PHE A 336 15.64 14.57 15.35
N CYS A 337 16.45 15.61 15.36
CA CYS A 337 17.08 16.10 16.60
C CYS A 337 16.02 16.60 17.59
N ASP A 338 15.06 17.40 17.14
CA ASP A 338 13.96 17.91 17.97
C ASP A 338 13.05 16.78 18.47
N MET A 339 12.75 15.80 17.61
CA MET A 339 12.03 14.59 17.98
C MET A 339 12.69 13.89 19.19
N CYS A 340 13.99 13.61 19.11
CA CYS A 340 14.71 12.94 20.19
C CYS A 340 14.70 13.75 21.48
N ASN A 341 14.92 15.07 21.38
CA ASN A 341 14.85 15.96 22.54
C ASN A 341 13.45 15.98 23.18
N SER A 342 12.41 16.06 22.35
CA SER A 342 11.01 16.08 22.81
C SER A 342 10.61 14.76 23.48
N LEU A 343 11.06 13.61 22.95
CA LEU A 343 10.85 12.30 23.57
C LEU A 343 11.59 12.18 24.92
N LEU A 344 12.81 12.69 25.04
CA LEU A 344 13.56 12.73 26.29
C LEU A 344 12.88 13.58 27.36
N GLN A 345 12.28 14.71 26.97
CA GLN A 345 11.54 15.58 27.88
C GLN A 345 10.21 14.98 28.34
N ALA A 346 9.65 14.04 27.56
CA ALA A 346 8.42 13.35 27.90
C ALA A 346 8.59 12.28 28.99
N MET A 347 9.83 11.86 29.31
CA MET A 347 10.20 10.93 30.39
C MET A 347 10.42 11.64 31.74
#